data_6925b18f5bd95cfcfb200c14ae2282a9
#
_entry.id   6925b18f5bd95cfcfb200c14ae2282a9
#
_cell.length_a   1.000
_cell.length_b   1.000
_cell.length_c   1.000
_cell.angle_alpha   90.00
_cell.angle_beta   90.00
_cell.angle_gamma   90.00
#
_symmetry.space_group_name_H-M   'P 1'
#
loop_
_entity.id
_entity.type
_entity.pdbx_description
1 polymer ?
#
loop_
_entity_poly.entity_id
_entity_poly.type
_entity_poly.pdbx_seq_one_letter_code
_entity_poly.pdbx_strand_id
1 'polypeptide(L)'
;SSVAAYLLKEQGYDVIGLFMKNWHDDSVTISNECPWLEDSNDALLVAEKLGIPFQTVDLSEQYKEKIVDYMFNEYEKGRTPNPDVLCNREIKFDVFMKIALSLGADFVATGHYCRKGEIEVNGKPVYQLLAGKDDNKDQSYFLCQLSQQQLAKALFPIGELTKPEVREIASKLDLVTAEKKDSQGLCFIGKVRLPEFLQQQLQPKEGLIYEIDADNEIYKRQIPEFTSLEEQLKYESTSINYSPENGKIVGKHQGAHYFTIGQRKGLNVGGTKEALFIIATDVKRNAIYTGQGHNHPGLFKKALKIVPSEIHWIREDLQLKNGESLEVMARIRYRQELQKATLHQFESGL
;
A
#
# COMPACT_ATOMS: atom_id res chain seq x y z
N SER A 1 17.75 -4.41 1.17
CA SER A 1 18.58 -3.55 2.07
C SER A 1 20.05 -3.95 2.06
N SER A 2 20.38 -5.26 2.03
CA SER A 2 21.77 -5.74 2.08
C SER A 2 22.65 -5.15 0.97
N VAL A 3 22.20 -5.22 -0.28
CA VAL A 3 22.91 -4.63 -1.42
C VAL A 3 22.91 -3.09 -1.35
N ALA A 4 21.86 -2.48 -0.79
CA ALA A 4 21.83 -1.02 -0.60
C ALA A 4 22.96 -0.56 0.35
N ALA A 5 23.19 -1.29 1.44
CA ALA A 5 24.27 -1.01 2.37
C ALA A 5 25.66 -1.17 1.70
N TYR A 6 25.84 -2.23 0.93
CA TYR A 6 27.07 -2.43 0.15
C TYR A 6 27.35 -1.28 -0.81
N LEU A 7 26.35 -0.90 -1.62
CA LEU A 7 26.52 0.17 -2.62
C LEU A 7 26.86 1.51 -1.99
N LEU A 8 26.28 1.84 -0.85
CA LEU A 8 26.60 3.08 -0.13
C LEU A 8 28.02 3.04 0.43
N LYS A 9 28.47 1.91 0.96
CA LYS A 9 29.84 1.74 1.42
C LYS A 9 30.85 1.91 0.27
N GLU A 10 30.57 1.33 -0.91
CA GLU A 10 31.39 1.51 -2.11
C GLU A 10 31.44 2.98 -2.60
N GLN A 11 30.36 3.73 -2.32
CA GLN A 11 30.28 5.17 -2.63
C GLN A 11 30.98 6.05 -1.58
N GLY A 12 31.56 5.46 -0.55
CA GLY A 12 32.32 6.17 0.49
C GLY A 12 31.48 6.70 1.65
N TYR A 13 30.21 6.27 1.79
CA TYR A 13 29.42 6.59 2.96
C TYR A 13 29.89 5.77 4.18
N ASP A 14 29.81 6.39 5.35
CA ASP A 14 29.90 5.70 6.62
C ASP A 14 28.54 5.05 6.94
N VAL A 15 28.46 3.73 6.85
CA VAL A 15 27.20 2.99 6.87
C VAL A 15 27.02 2.25 8.19
N ILE A 16 25.85 2.42 8.80
CA ILE A 16 25.41 1.68 9.99
C ILE A 16 24.16 0.87 9.64
N GLY A 17 24.14 -0.42 9.90
CA GLY A 17 22.98 -1.28 9.78
C GLY A 17 22.04 -1.10 10.97
N LEU A 18 20.79 -0.67 10.70
CA LEU A 18 19.77 -0.61 11.74
C LEU A 18 18.63 -1.58 11.39
N PHE A 19 18.32 -2.51 12.28
CA PHE A 19 17.19 -3.43 12.16
C PHE A 19 16.00 -2.91 12.98
N MET A 20 14.82 -2.86 12.33
CA MET A 20 13.58 -2.46 12.99
C MET A 20 12.82 -3.69 13.48
N LYS A 21 12.70 -3.86 14.79
CA LYS A 21 11.76 -4.81 15.38
C LYS A 21 10.41 -4.10 15.51
N ASN A 22 9.49 -4.39 14.58
CA ASN A 22 8.22 -3.66 14.47
C ASN A 22 7.03 -4.37 15.10
N TRP A 23 7.07 -5.68 15.25
CA TRP A 23 5.95 -6.43 15.80
C TRP A 23 6.43 -7.67 16.52
N HIS A 24 5.85 -7.91 17.68
CA HIS A 24 5.97 -9.15 18.42
C HIS A 24 4.67 -9.39 19.16
N ASP A 25 3.94 -10.42 18.76
CA ASP A 25 2.76 -10.89 19.46
C ASP A 25 2.74 -12.41 19.41
N ASP A 26 3.00 -13.02 20.54
CA ASP A 26 3.04 -14.48 20.70
C ASP A 26 1.70 -15.14 20.42
N SER A 27 0.58 -14.39 20.49
CA SER A 27 -0.77 -14.92 20.24
C SER A 27 -1.07 -15.12 18.76
N VAL A 28 -0.27 -14.55 17.85
CA VAL A 28 -0.51 -14.49 16.38
C VAL A 28 0.46 -15.33 15.57
N THR A 29 1.59 -15.70 16.14
CA THR A 29 2.59 -16.53 15.48
C THR A 29 2.08 -17.96 15.32
N ILE A 30 1.79 -18.36 14.08
CA ILE A 30 1.32 -19.71 13.69
C ILE A 30 2.40 -20.78 13.93
N SER A 31 3.64 -20.36 14.12
CA SER A 31 4.78 -21.20 14.51
C SER A 31 5.45 -20.59 15.74
N ASN A 32 5.97 -21.44 16.63
CA ASN A 32 6.81 -21.03 17.77
C ASN A 32 8.14 -20.35 17.36
N GLU A 33 8.27 -19.96 16.10
CA GLU A 33 9.44 -19.28 15.55
C GLU A 33 9.13 -17.76 15.52
N CYS A 34 9.99 -16.97 16.14
CA CYS A 34 9.95 -15.52 16.08
C CYS A 34 10.49 -15.03 14.72
N PRO A 35 9.65 -14.65 13.73
CA PRO A 35 10.12 -14.31 12.38
C PRO A 35 11.14 -13.17 12.36
N TRP A 36 11.02 -12.23 13.31
CA TRP A 36 11.94 -11.10 13.41
C TRP A 36 13.34 -11.53 13.87
N LEU A 37 13.48 -12.63 14.61
CA LEU A 37 14.78 -13.09 15.10
C LEU A 37 15.65 -13.63 13.96
N GLU A 38 15.06 -14.44 13.07
CA GLU A 38 15.74 -14.93 11.86
C GLU A 38 16.14 -13.76 10.95
N ASP A 39 15.22 -12.83 10.70
CA ASP A 39 15.50 -11.64 9.87
C ASP A 39 16.57 -10.73 10.51
N SER A 40 16.60 -10.61 11.84
CA SER A 40 17.61 -9.86 12.57
C SER A 40 18.98 -10.53 12.50
N ASN A 41 19.03 -11.85 12.62
CA ASN A 41 20.27 -12.62 12.48
C ASN A 41 20.83 -12.51 11.05
N ASP A 42 19.99 -12.62 10.04
CA ASP A 42 20.40 -12.40 8.64
C ASP A 42 20.97 -10.99 8.44
N ALA A 43 20.35 -9.98 9.03
CA ALA A 43 20.82 -8.61 8.95
C ALA A 43 22.16 -8.40 9.68
N LEU A 44 22.36 -9.04 10.83
CA LEU A 44 23.61 -9.04 11.55
C LEU A 44 24.73 -9.70 10.71
N LEU A 45 24.48 -10.89 10.15
CA LEU A 45 25.45 -11.59 9.31
C LEU A 45 25.84 -10.77 8.05
N VAL A 46 24.88 -10.06 7.46
CA VAL A 46 25.18 -9.13 6.37
C VAL A 46 26.04 -7.97 6.86
N ALA A 47 25.75 -7.40 8.02
CA ALA A 47 26.54 -6.30 8.58
C ALA A 47 27.99 -6.74 8.88
N GLU A 48 28.16 -7.92 9.48
CA GLU A 48 29.49 -8.53 9.71
C GLU A 48 30.25 -8.75 8.41
N LYS A 49 29.59 -9.34 7.39
CA LYS A 49 30.19 -9.56 6.06
C LYS A 49 30.64 -8.27 5.39
N LEU A 50 29.86 -7.19 5.55
CA LEU A 50 30.19 -5.87 5.02
C LEU A 50 31.14 -5.07 5.91
N GLY A 51 31.43 -5.54 7.13
CA GLY A 51 32.26 -4.81 8.11
C GLY A 51 31.65 -3.47 8.50
N ILE A 52 30.34 -3.42 8.76
CA ILE A 52 29.62 -2.23 9.21
C ILE A 52 29.03 -2.45 10.62
N PRO A 53 28.92 -1.42 11.47
CA PRO A 53 28.21 -1.51 12.75
C PRO A 53 26.74 -1.92 12.54
N PHE A 54 26.19 -2.63 13.54
CA PHE A 54 24.80 -3.09 13.49
C PHE A 54 24.11 -2.85 14.84
N GLN A 55 22.84 -2.41 14.78
CA GLN A 55 22.01 -2.21 15.96
C GLN A 55 20.56 -2.57 15.66
N THR A 56 19.84 -3.09 16.65
CA THR A 56 18.38 -3.30 16.61
C THR A 56 17.66 -2.18 17.34
N VAL A 57 16.60 -1.68 16.76
CA VAL A 57 15.70 -0.68 17.35
C VAL A 57 14.31 -1.32 17.49
N ASP A 58 13.78 -1.32 18.72
CA ASP A 58 12.43 -1.81 19.00
C ASP A 58 11.41 -0.68 18.75
N LEU A 59 10.52 -0.90 17.78
CA LEU A 59 9.44 0.00 17.38
C LEU A 59 8.07 -0.66 17.52
N SER A 60 7.98 -1.74 18.31
CA SER A 60 6.76 -2.57 18.40
C SER A 60 5.54 -1.79 18.88
N GLU A 61 5.72 -0.91 19.85
CA GLU A 61 4.66 -0.08 20.42
C GLU A 61 4.16 0.94 19.38
N GLN A 62 5.07 1.68 18.74
CA GLN A 62 4.73 2.67 17.72
C GLN A 62 4.08 2.01 16.48
N TYR A 63 4.57 0.82 16.12
CA TYR A 63 3.99 0.06 15.01
C TYR A 63 2.57 -0.41 15.33
N LYS A 64 2.34 -0.90 16.55
CA LYS A 64 1.01 -1.29 17.00
C LYS A 64 0.05 -0.10 16.91
N GLU A 65 0.38 1.01 17.52
CA GLU A 65 -0.46 2.20 17.59
C GLU A 65 -0.77 2.78 16.21
N LYS A 66 0.28 2.98 15.38
CA LYS A 66 0.16 3.71 14.12
C LYS A 66 -0.32 2.84 12.95
N ILE A 67 -0.01 1.54 12.94
CA ILE A 67 -0.28 0.66 11.80
C ILE A 67 -1.37 -0.35 12.13
N VAL A 68 -1.21 -1.13 13.21
CA VAL A 68 -2.11 -2.24 13.51
C VAL A 68 -3.49 -1.74 13.92
N ASP A 69 -3.56 -0.80 14.86
CA ASP A 69 -4.82 -0.24 15.34
C ASP A 69 -5.56 0.52 14.21
N TYR A 70 -4.82 1.23 13.36
CA TYR A 70 -5.38 1.84 12.14
C TYR A 70 -5.97 0.78 11.19
N MET A 71 -5.26 -0.33 10.96
CA MET A 71 -5.75 -1.41 10.10
C MET A 71 -7.09 -1.96 10.61
N PHE A 72 -7.18 -2.30 11.89
CA PHE A 72 -8.43 -2.82 12.47
C PHE A 72 -9.57 -1.82 12.33
N ASN A 73 -9.34 -0.54 12.63
CA ASN A 73 -10.33 0.52 12.48
C ASN A 73 -10.85 0.66 11.03
N GLU A 74 -9.99 0.53 10.03
CA GLU A 74 -10.39 0.61 8.63
C GLU A 74 -11.18 -0.62 8.18
N TYR A 75 -10.73 -1.82 8.54
CA TYR A 75 -11.47 -3.05 8.24
C TYR A 75 -12.85 -3.08 8.91
N GLU A 76 -12.96 -2.63 10.15
CA GLU A 76 -14.24 -2.51 10.85
C GLU A 76 -15.23 -1.61 10.10
N LYS A 77 -14.73 -0.54 9.47
CA LYS A 77 -15.51 0.36 8.62
C LYS A 77 -15.76 -0.17 7.19
N GLY A 78 -15.29 -1.39 6.88
CA GLY A 78 -15.40 -1.99 5.55
C GLY A 78 -14.46 -1.39 4.51
N ARG A 79 -13.41 -0.69 4.93
CA ARG A 79 -12.37 -0.16 4.05
C ARG A 79 -11.14 -1.06 4.11
N THR A 80 -10.46 -1.21 2.97
CA THR A 80 -9.20 -1.95 2.90
C THR A 80 -8.03 -0.97 3.01
N PRO A 81 -7.30 -0.95 4.15
CA PRO A 81 -6.16 -0.08 4.34
C PRO A 81 -4.97 -0.51 3.50
N ASN A 82 -4.01 0.40 3.31
CA ASN A 82 -2.71 0.08 2.76
C ASN A 82 -1.62 0.27 3.84
N PRO A 83 -1.34 -0.76 4.64
CA PRO A 83 -0.39 -0.68 5.74
C PRO A 83 1.04 -0.44 5.27
N ASP A 84 1.42 -0.84 4.04
CA ASP A 84 2.77 -0.65 3.53
C ASP A 84 3.05 0.84 3.24
N VAL A 85 2.08 1.57 2.67
CA VAL A 85 2.18 3.03 2.50
C VAL A 85 2.30 3.71 3.86
N LEU A 86 1.45 3.32 4.78
CA LEU A 86 1.42 3.91 6.12
C LEU A 86 2.71 3.61 6.90
N CYS A 87 3.22 2.37 6.83
CA CYS A 87 4.49 1.98 7.46
C CYS A 87 5.67 2.81 6.92
N ASN A 88 5.71 3.08 5.62
CA ASN A 88 6.75 3.94 5.07
C ASN A 88 6.63 5.38 5.60
N ARG A 89 5.42 5.96 5.61
CA ARG A 89 5.19 7.34 6.09
C ARG A 89 5.45 7.49 7.58
N GLU A 90 4.87 6.61 8.42
CA GLU A 90 4.80 6.80 9.88
C GLU A 90 5.94 6.11 10.65
N ILE A 91 6.45 5.00 10.13
CA ILE A 91 7.46 4.21 10.83
C ILE A 91 8.85 4.43 10.21
N LYS A 92 9.06 4.04 8.95
CA LYS A 92 10.41 4.06 8.34
C LYS A 92 10.96 5.47 8.16
N PHE A 93 10.16 6.37 7.61
CA PHE A 93 10.59 7.72 7.29
C PHE A 93 10.08 8.78 8.28
N ASP A 94 9.50 8.36 9.40
CA ASP A 94 9.18 9.24 10.53
C ASP A 94 9.87 8.76 11.81
N VAL A 95 9.30 7.78 12.54
CA VAL A 95 9.82 7.35 13.85
C VAL A 95 11.25 6.85 13.73
N PHE A 96 11.51 5.90 12.84
CA PHE A 96 12.85 5.32 12.63
C PHE A 96 13.84 6.37 12.11
N MET A 97 13.42 7.22 11.17
CA MET A 97 14.28 8.30 10.67
C MET A 97 14.66 9.27 11.79
N LYS A 98 13.73 9.68 12.64
CA LYS A 98 14.02 10.56 13.80
C LYS A 98 15.03 9.93 14.73
N ILE A 99 14.92 8.63 15.01
CA ILE A 99 15.88 7.90 15.83
C ILE A 99 17.25 7.89 15.14
N ALA A 100 17.33 7.51 13.87
CA ALA A 100 18.59 7.49 13.13
C ALA A 100 19.29 8.86 13.13
N LEU A 101 18.54 9.93 12.85
CA LEU A 101 19.07 11.31 12.88
C LEU A 101 19.53 11.72 14.27
N SER A 102 18.83 11.31 15.33
CA SER A 102 19.25 11.60 16.72
C SER A 102 20.53 10.85 17.12
N LEU A 103 20.82 9.73 16.46
CA LEU A 103 22.07 8.98 16.61
C LEU A 103 23.21 9.52 15.73
N GLY A 104 22.98 10.63 15.02
CA GLY A 104 23.98 11.32 14.21
C GLY A 104 24.02 10.91 12.72
N ALA A 105 23.04 10.16 12.23
CA ALA A 105 22.94 9.87 10.80
C ALA A 105 22.54 11.12 10.01
N ASP A 106 23.10 11.31 8.81
CA ASP A 106 22.69 12.35 7.86
C ASP A 106 21.53 11.92 7.02
N PHE A 107 21.42 10.63 6.72
CA PHE A 107 20.44 10.03 5.80
C PHE A 107 19.93 8.69 6.34
N VAL A 108 18.75 8.30 5.85
CA VAL A 108 18.21 6.95 6.00
C VAL A 108 18.11 6.30 4.63
N ALA A 109 18.79 5.17 4.45
CA ALA A 109 18.78 4.41 3.22
C ALA A 109 17.89 3.17 3.32
N THR A 110 17.18 2.86 2.25
CA THR A 110 16.35 1.66 2.18
C THR A 110 16.55 0.91 0.87
N GLY A 111 16.18 -0.37 0.87
CA GLY A 111 16.19 -1.21 -0.33
C GLY A 111 14.91 -1.11 -1.17
N HIS A 112 14.31 0.07 -1.31
CA HIS A 112 13.19 0.27 -2.21
C HIS A 112 13.67 0.43 -3.65
N TYR A 113 12.96 -0.21 -4.58
CA TYR A 113 13.13 -0.03 -6.02
C TYR A 113 12.40 1.24 -6.47
N CYS A 114 12.98 2.37 -6.15
CA CYS A 114 12.56 3.71 -6.60
C CYS A 114 13.77 4.61 -6.67
N ARG A 115 13.65 5.77 -7.30
CA ARG A 115 14.71 6.75 -7.45
C ARG A 115 14.31 8.07 -6.83
N LYS A 116 15.29 8.85 -6.43
CA LYS A 116 15.14 10.22 -5.99
C LYS A 116 15.83 11.15 -6.97
N GLY A 117 15.08 12.15 -7.46
CA GLY A 117 15.63 13.28 -8.19
C GLY A 117 15.66 14.52 -7.31
N GLU A 118 16.49 15.49 -7.70
CA GLU A 118 16.53 16.82 -7.11
C GLU A 118 16.53 17.84 -8.24
N ILE A 119 15.67 18.84 -8.12
CA ILE A 119 15.59 19.99 -9.04
C ILE A 119 15.55 21.27 -8.23
N GLU A 120 15.81 22.38 -8.86
CA GLU A 120 15.66 23.71 -8.26
C GLU A 120 14.35 24.36 -8.71
N VAL A 121 13.52 24.80 -7.75
CA VAL A 121 12.31 25.55 -8.00
C VAL A 121 12.34 26.80 -7.15
N ASN A 122 12.32 27.98 -7.79
CA ASN A 122 12.37 29.28 -7.10
C ASN A 122 13.57 29.41 -6.13
N GLY A 123 14.75 28.91 -6.52
CA GLY A 123 15.97 28.98 -5.72
C GLY A 123 16.00 28.01 -4.52
N LYS A 124 15.11 27.04 -4.47
CA LYS A 124 15.06 26.01 -3.41
C LYS A 124 15.12 24.61 -3.98
N PRO A 125 15.83 23.69 -3.32
CA PRO A 125 15.84 22.29 -3.74
C PRO A 125 14.46 21.67 -3.54
N VAL A 126 13.99 20.95 -4.55
CA VAL A 126 12.74 20.19 -4.53
C VAL A 126 13.05 18.75 -4.93
N TYR A 127 12.67 17.82 -4.07
CA TYR A 127 12.94 16.40 -4.27
C TYR A 127 11.80 15.73 -5.02
N GLN A 128 12.18 14.89 -5.96
CA GLN A 128 11.24 14.09 -6.77
C GLN A 128 11.31 12.64 -6.35
N LEU A 129 10.16 12.01 -6.16
CA LEU A 129 10.05 10.56 -6.09
C LEU A 129 9.84 10.03 -7.50
N LEU A 130 10.77 9.25 -8.00
CA LEU A 130 10.77 8.71 -9.35
C LEU A 130 10.58 7.19 -9.32
N ALA A 131 9.94 6.64 -10.36
CA ALA A 131 9.82 5.20 -10.54
C ALA A 131 11.20 4.54 -10.59
N GLY A 132 11.33 3.32 -10.09
CA GLY A 132 12.55 2.52 -10.21
C GLY A 132 12.84 2.13 -11.66
N LYS A 133 14.08 1.69 -11.95
CA LYS A 133 14.46 1.17 -13.26
C LYS A 133 13.70 -0.14 -13.60
N ASP A 134 13.41 -0.95 -12.62
CA ASP A 134 12.68 -2.22 -12.78
C ASP A 134 11.17 -1.97 -12.69
N ASP A 135 10.49 -1.90 -13.83
CA ASP A 135 9.05 -1.67 -13.91
C ASP A 135 8.23 -2.74 -13.17
N ASN A 136 8.73 -4.00 -13.10
CA ASN A 136 8.07 -5.08 -12.38
C ASN A 136 8.22 -4.97 -10.86
N LYS A 137 9.19 -4.19 -10.39
CA LYS A 137 9.54 -4.03 -8.98
C LYS A 137 9.42 -2.61 -8.48
N ASP A 138 9.02 -1.66 -9.33
CA ASP A 138 8.84 -0.27 -8.91
C ASP A 138 8.02 -0.18 -7.62
N GLN A 139 8.58 0.43 -6.59
CA GLN A 139 8.00 0.58 -5.27
C GLN A 139 7.66 2.03 -4.92
N SER A 140 7.76 2.94 -5.89
CA SER A 140 7.37 4.34 -5.69
C SER A 140 5.93 4.51 -5.19
N TYR A 141 5.03 3.59 -5.60
CA TYR A 141 3.65 3.53 -5.10
C TYR A 141 3.56 3.50 -3.56
N PHE A 142 4.44 2.74 -2.90
CA PHE A 142 4.41 2.61 -1.44
C PHE A 142 5.00 3.83 -0.71
N LEU A 143 5.62 4.74 -1.44
CA LEU A 143 6.26 5.94 -0.93
C LEU A 143 5.49 7.23 -1.30
N CYS A 144 4.30 7.09 -1.90
CA CYS A 144 3.51 8.20 -2.41
C CYS A 144 3.04 9.21 -1.35
N GLN A 145 3.19 8.89 -0.07
CA GLN A 145 2.83 9.78 1.04
C GLN A 145 4.05 10.36 1.79
N LEU A 146 5.25 10.26 1.23
CA LEU A 146 6.42 10.92 1.83
C LEU A 146 6.36 12.43 1.61
N SER A 147 6.81 13.17 2.62
CA SER A 147 6.99 14.64 2.53
C SER A 147 8.32 15.00 1.88
N GLN A 148 8.48 16.27 1.47
CA GLN A 148 9.74 16.83 1.00
C GLN A 148 10.85 16.68 2.04
N GLN A 149 10.55 16.88 3.33
CA GLN A 149 11.51 16.73 4.42
C GLN A 149 11.99 15.28 4.56
N GLN A 150 11.08 14.32 4.44
CA GLN A 150 11.43 12.89 4.47
C GLN A 150 12.25 12.48 3.25
N LEU A 151 11.88 12.94 2.04
CA LEU A 151 12.64 12.66 0.83
C LEU A 151 14.04 13.29 0.86
N ALA A 152 14.20 14.49 1.40
CA ALA A 152 15.50 15.13 1.55
C ALA A 152 16.51 14.21 2.26
N LYS A 153 16.05 13.47 3.28
CA LYS A 153 16.86 12.58 4.11
C LYS A 153 16.83 11.11 3.68
N ALA A 154 16.06 10.75 2.66
CA ALA A 154 15.96 9.38 2.15
C ALA A 154 16.98 9.10 1.04
N LEU A 155 17.54 7.87 1.03
CA LEU A 155 18.37 7.35 -0.05
C LEU A 155 17.80 6.01 -0.54
N PHE A 156 17.84 5.81 -1.87
CA PHE A 156 17.35 4.60 -2.54
C PHE A 156 18.43 4.01 -3.47
N PRO A 157 19.49 3.39 -2.90
CA PRO A 157 20.69 3.03 -3.65
C PRO A 157 20.51 2.00 -4.76
N ILE A 158 19.42 1.21 -4.70
CA ILE A 158 19.12 0.17 -5.68
C ILE A 158 18.10 0.61 -6.76
N GLY A 159 17.70 1.87 -6.75
CA GLY A 159 16.66 2.37 -7.67
C GLY A 159 17.03 2.31 -9.16
N GLU A 160 18.32 2.34 -9.49
CA GLU A 160 18.86 2.20 -10.86
C GLU A 160 19.19 0.76 -11.24
N LEU A 161 18.83 -0.23 -10.40
CA LEU A 161 19.08 -1.64 -10.62
C LEU A 161 17.80 -2.42 -10.79
N THR A 162 17.84 -3.44 -11.63
CA THR A 162 16.77 -4.45 -11.71
C THR A 162 16.95 -5.51 -10.61
N LYS A 163 15.89 -6.23 -10.30
CA LYS A 163 15.94 -7.30 -9.29
C LYS A 163 16.99 -8.39 -9.60
N PRO A 164 17.16 -8.85 -10.87
CA PRO A 164 18.25 -9.75 -11.22
C PRO A 164 19.64 -9.18 -10.93
N GLU A 165 19.90 -7.90 -11.29
CA GLU A 165 21.17 -7.24 -11.00
C GLU A 165 21.45 -7.17 -9.50
N VAL A 166 20.46 -6.85 -8.68
CA VAL A 166 20.58 -6.83 -7.21
C VAL A 166 20.90 -8.22 -6.66
N ARG A 167 20.27 -9.28 -7.20
CA ARG A 167 20.57 -10.67 -6.79
C ARG A 167 21.97 -11.11 -7.21
N GLU A 168 22.40 -10.73 -8.40
CA GLU A 168 23.77 -11.01 -8.87
C GLU A 168 24.82 -10.37 -7.95
N ILE A 169 24.61 -9.11 -7.55
CA ILE A 169 25.51 -8.44 -6.59
C ILE A 169 25.50 -9.19 -5.25
N ALA A 170 24.32 -9.53 -4.72
CA ALA A 170 24.21 -10.25 -3.45
C ALA A 170 24.91 -11.62 -3.50
N SER A 171 24.79 -12.34 -4.60
CA SER A 171 25.43 -13.64 -4.83
C SER A 171 26.96 -13.51 -4.96
N LYS A 172 27.46 -12.53 -5.74
CA LYS A 172 28.90 -12.25 -5.86
C LYS A 172 29.55 -11.92 -4.53
N LEU A 173 28.83 -11.28 -3.63
CA LEU A 173 29.27 -10.95 -2.29
C LEU A 173 29.05 -12.09 -1.29
N ASP A 174 28.48 -13.22 -1.73
CA ASP A 174 28.16 -14.36 -0.87
C ASP A 174 27.36 -13.91 0.38
N LEU A 175 26.33 -13.08 0.17
CA LEU A 175 25.44 -12.62 1.23
C LEU A 175 24.40 -13.71 1.57
N VAL A 176 24.18 -13.97 2.85
CA VAL A 176 23.19 -14.96 3.32
C VAL A 176 21.76 -14.70 2.80
N THR A 177 21.48 -13.48 2.40
CA THR A 177 20.19 -13.05 1.85
C THR A 177 20.07 -13.16 0.33
N ALA A 178 21.10 -13.66 -0.40
CA ALA A 178 21.13 -13.73 -1.86
C ALA A 178 19.94 -14.53 -2.44
N GLU A 179 19.65 -15.69 -1.85
CA GLU A 179 18.56 -16.61 -2.26
C GLU A 179 17.25 -16.36 -1.49
N LYS A 180 17.24 -15.42 -0.53
CA LYS A 180 16.05 -15.15 0.28
C LYS A 180 14.90 -14.64 -0.60
N LYS A 181 13.73 -15.25 -0.44
CA LYS A 181 12.51 -14.81 -1.15
C LYS A 181 12.10 -13.41 -0.67
N ASP A 182 11.47 -12.65 -1.57
CA ASP A 182 10.88 -11.37 -1.19
C ASP A 182 9.90 -11.57 -0.03
N SER A 183 9.87 -10.63 0.90
CA SER A 183 8.86 -10.61 1.96
C SER A 183 7.47 -10.57 1.32
N GLN A 184 6.65 -11.55 1.64
CA GLN A 184 5.26 -11.62 1.19
C GLN A 184 4.36 -11.46 2.42
N GLY A 185 3.42 -10.55 2.36
CA GLY A 185 2.49 -10.27 3.45
C GLY A 185 2.62 -8.84 3.96
N LEU A 186 2.04 -8.61 5.13
CA LEU A 186 2.15 -7.32 5.81
C LEU A 186 3.61 -7.07 6.23
N CYS A 187 4.11 -5.88 5.95
CA CYS A 187 5.46 -5.47 6.35
C CYS A 187 5.70 -5.79 7.83
N PHE A 188 6.70 -6.63 8.12
CA PHE A 188 7.17 -6.99 9.46
C PHE A 188 6.26 -7.85 10.35
N ILE A 189 5.04 -8.21 9.91
CA ILE A 189 4.17 -9.16 10.63
C ILE A 189 4.47 -10.62 10.18
N GLY A 190 5.23 -10.79 9.10
CA GLY A 190 5.57 -12.11 8.57
C GLY A 190 4.47 -12.77 7.75
N LYS A 191 4.52 -14.10 7.61
CA LYS A 191 3.53 -14.89 6.86
C LYS A 191 2.28 -15.14 7.69
N VAL A 192 1.56 -14.11 8.04
CA VAL A 192 0.26 -14.23 8.70
C VAL A 192 -0.84 -14.30 7.65
N ARG A 193 -1.77 -15.21 7.81
CA ARG A 193 -3.00 -15.20 7.00
C ARG A 193 -3.84 -14.02 7.46
N LEU A 194 -4.02 -13.02 6.60
CA LEU A 194 -4.75 -11.80 6.94
C LEU A 194 -6.10 -12.04 7.62
N PRO A 195 -6.95 -13.00 7.18
CA PRO A 195 -8.21 -13.27 7.89
C PRO A 195 -8.00 -13.75 9.34
N GLU A 196 -7.02 -14.61 9.60
CA GLU A 196 -6.71 -15.11 10.94
C GLU A 196 -6.18 -13.97 11.84
N PHE A 197 -5.37 -13.09 11.31
CA PHE A 197 -4.91 -11.90 12.00
C PHE A 197 -6.09 -10.96 12.35
N LEU A 198 -6.97 -10.69 11.39
CA LEU A 198 -8.12 -9.82 11.62
C LEU A 198 -9.11 -10.42 12.63
N GLN A 199 -9.26 -11.75 12.70
CA GLN A 199 -10.15 -12.44 13.63
C GLN A 199 -9.78 -12.24 15.11
N GLN A 200 -8.58 -11.76 15.40
CA GLN A 200 -8.19 -11.45 16.79
C GLN A 200 -9.02 -10.34 17.41
N GLN A 201 -9.43 -9.36 16.62
CA GLN A 201 -10.24 -8.24 17.09
C GLN A 201 -11.62 -8.18 16.39
N LEU A 202 -11.69 -8.61 15.13
CA LEU A 202 -12.91 -8.61 14.34
C LEU A 202 -13.51 -10.01 14.32
N GLN A 203 -14.49 -10.26 15.19
CA GLN A 203 -15.12 -11.58 15.33
C GLN A 203 -15.81 -12.00 14.03
N PRO A 204 -15.65 -13.30 13.62
CA PRO A 204 -16.39 -13.84 12.49
C PRO A 204 -17.90 -13.74 12.72
N LYS A 205 -18.62 -13.29 11.71
CA LYS A 205 -20.08 -13.22 11.71
C LYS A 205 -20.61 -13.69 10.37
N GLU A 206 -21.41 -14.76 10.36
CA GLU A 206 -22.01 -15.26 9.12
C GLU A 206 -22.87 -14.17 8.46
N GLY A 207 -22.69 -14.00 7.14
CA GLY A 207 -23.46 -13.11 6.29
C GLY A 207 -23.72 -13.73 4.92
N LEU A 208 -24.46 -13.05 4.07
CA LEU A 208 -24.89 -13.54 2.77
C LEU A 208 -24.13 -12.88 1.63
N ILE A 209 -23.90 -13.67 0.58
CA ILE A 209 -23.34 -13.21 -0.69
C ILE A 209 -24.48 -13.11 -1.72
N TYR A 210 -24.63 -11.93 -2.27
CA TYR A 210 -25.63 -11.62 -3.28
C TYR A 210 -24.94 -11.45 -4.64
N GLU A 211 -25.45 -12.10 -5.69
CA GLU A 211 -25.04 -11.87 -7.06
C GLU A 211 -25.98 -10.88 -7.70
N ILE A 212 -25.42 -9.83 -8.28
CA ILE A 212 -26.13 -8.81 -9.04
C ILE A 212 -25.87 -9.09 -10.51
N ASP A 213 -26.91 -9.19 -11.32
CA ASP A 213 -26.78 -9.39 -12.76
C ASP A 213 -26.27 -8.10 -13.45
N ALA A 214 -25.46 -8.24 -14.50
CA ALA A 214 -24.85 -7.10 -15.18
C ALA A 214 -25.87 -6.21 -15.90
N ASP A 215 -27.04 -6.74 -16.24
CA ASP A 215 -28.16 -6.03 -16.86
C ASP A 215 -29.20 -5.50 -15.86
N ASN A 216 -28.92 -5.60 -14.55
CA ASN A 216 -29.80 -5.12 -13.50
C ASN A 216 -30.17 -3.64 -13.70
N GLU A 217 -31.41 -3.28 -13.38
CA GLU A 217 -31.95 -1.91 -13.53
C GLU A 217 -31.15 -0.88 -12.72
N ILE A 218 -30.43 -1.30 -11.67
CA ILE A 218 -29.58 -0.42 -10.87
C ILE A 218 -28.46 0.24 -11.70
N TYR A 219 -28.07 -0.37 -12.83
CA TYR A 219 -27.05 0.16 -13.76
C TYR A 219 -27.65 1.03 -14.87
N LYS A 220 -28.98 0.97 -15.09
CA LYS A 220 -29.71 1.71 -16.13
C LYS A 220 -30.22 3.07 -15.65
N ARG A 221 -29.49 3.69 -14.69
CA ARG A 221 -29.90 4.99 -14.14
C ARG A 221 -29.96 6.05 -15.22
N GLN A 222 -31.02 6.85 -15.23
CA GLN A 222 -31.02 8.07 -15.99
C GLN A 222 -29.94 9.01 -15.47
N ILE A 223 -29.07 9.45 -16.37
CA ILE A 223 -28.02 10.43 -16.03
C ILE A 223 -28.72 11.79 -15.99
N PRO A 224 -28.70 12.51 -14.85
CA PRO A 224 -29.31 13.84 -14.78
C PRO A 224 -28.53 14.84 -15.65
N GLU A 225 -29.16 15.94 -16.00
CA GLU A 225 -28.44 17.08 -16.55
C GLU A 225 -27.66 17.76 -15.42
N PHE A 226 -26.40 18.09 -15.68
CA PHE A 226 -25.52 18.72 -14.72
C PHE A 226 -25.34 20.21 -15.06
N THR A 227 -25.30 21.04 -14.07
CA THR A 227 -25.06 22.50 -14.21
C THR A 227 -23.56 22.83 -14.19
N SER A 228 -22.73 21.93 -13.67
CA SER A 228 -21.28 22.10 -13.57
C SER A 228 -20.53 20.77 -13.69
N LEU A 229 -19.24 20.86 -14.03
CA LEU A 229 -18.35 19.70 -14.03
C LEU A 229 -18.23 19.07 -12.63
N GLU A 230 -18.17 19.91 -11.58
CA GLU A 230 -18.08 19.39 -10.20
C GLU A 230 -19.30 18.55 -9.83
N GLU A 231 -20.48 18.97 -10.22
CA GLU A 231 -21.73 18.23 -10.00
C GLU A 231 -21.72 16.90 -10.74
N GLN A 232 -21.29 16.89 -12.00
CA GLN A 232 -21.12 15.67 -12.80
C GLN A 232 -20.14 14.70 -12.14
N LEU A 233 -18.94 15.15 -11.78
CA LEU A 233 -17.89 14.31 -11.17
C LEU A 233 -18.32 13.80 -9.80
N LYS A 234 -19.04 14.59 -9.02
CA LYS A 234 -19.64 14.14 -7.75
C LYS A 234 -20.63 13.00 -7.96
N TYR A 235 -21.48 13.10 -8.98
CA TYR A 235 -22.40 12.02 -9.35
C TYR A 235 -21.64 10.77 -9.80
N GLU A 236 -20.66 10.90 -10.69
CA GLU A 236 -19.88 9.80 -11.25
C GLU A 236 -18.97 9.11 -10.20
N SER A 237 -18.50 9.83 -9.18
CA SER A 237 -17.72 9.27 -8.06
C SER A 237 -18.58 8.60 -6.99
N THR A 238 -19.89 8.87 -6.96
CA THR A 238 -20.79 8.29 -5.97
C THR A 238 -20.96 6.79 -6.18
N SER A 239 -20.79 6.02 -5.12
CA SER A 239 -20.97 4.56 -5.17
C SER A 239 -22.42 4.19 -5.36
N ILE A 240 -22.66 3.11 -6.10
CA ILE A 240 -23.99 2.49 -6.19
C ILE A 240 -24.34 1.91 -4.82
N ASN A 241 -25.52 2.23 -4.34
CA ASN A 241 -26.03 1.67 -3.10
C ASN A 241 -26.79 0.37 -3.39
N TYR A 242 -26.12 -0.76 -3.21
CA TYR A 242 -26.72 -2.07 -3.38
C TYR A 242 -27.56 -2.46 -2.15
N SER A 243 -28.60 -3.25 -2.41
CA SER A 243 -29.44 -3.85 -1.37
C SER A 243 -29.70 -5.34 -1.68
N PRO A 244 -30.11 -6.15 -0.71
CA PRO A 244 -30.45 -7.57 -0.91
C PRO A 244 -31.46 -7.81 -2.05
N GLU A 245 -32.39 -6.88 -2.28
CA GLU A 245 -33.43 -6.97 -3.31
C GLU A 245 -32.85 -6.82 -4.72
N ASN A 246 -31.65 -6.30 -4.88
CA ASN A 246 -31.01 -6.13 -6.19
C ASN A 246 -30.43 -7.44 -6.74
N GLY A 247 -30.29 -8.48 -5.92
CA GLY A 247 -29.61 -9.70 -6.32
C GLY A 247 -30.19 -10.98 -5.77
N LYS A 248 -29.62 -12.10 -6.20
CA LYS A 248 -29.93 -13.44 -5.70
C LYS A 248 -28.84 -13.93 -4.73
N ILE A 249 -29.24 -14.66 -3.70
CA ILE A 249 -28.31 -15.28 -2.76
C ILE A 249 -27.57 -16.40 -3.48
N VAL A 250 -26.23 -16.36 -3.44
CA VAL A 250 -25.35 -17.36 -4.07
C VAL A 250 -24.40 -18.03 -3.09
N GLY A 251 -24.31 -17.55 -1.86
CA GLY A 251 -23.43 -18.13 -0.86
C GLY A 251 -23.50 -17.44 0.48
N LYS A 252 -22.57 -17.85 1.35
CA LYS A 252 -22.38 -17.30 2.70
C LYS A 252 -20.91 -16.94 2.90
N HIS A 253 -20.64 -16.02 3.82
CA HIS A 253 -19.29 -15.62 4.23
C HIS A 253 -19.22 -15.45 5.76
N GLN A 254 -18.02 -15.23 6.29
CA GLN A 254 -17.77 -15.12 7.74
C GLN A 254 -17.47 -13.68 8.21
N GLY A 255 -17.88 -12.67 7.44
CA GLY A 255 -17.73 -11.25 7.77
C GLY A 255 -17.41 -10.41 6.54
N ALA A 256 -18.26 -9.43 6.22
CA ALA A 256 -18.10 -8.56 5.05
C ALA A 256 -16.80 -7.73 5.13
N HIS A 257 -16.33 -7.42 6.34
CA HIS A 257 -15.10 -6.67 6.59
C HIS A 257 -13.81 -7.42 6.19
N TYR A 258 -13.85 -8.74 6.00
CA TYR A 258 -12.68 -9.52 5.54
C TYR A 258 -12.45 -9.44 4.03
N PHE A 259 -13.32 -8.78 3.30
CA PHE A 259 -13.33 -8.79 1.85
C PHE A 259 -13.09 -7.41 1.24
N THR A 260 -12.44 -7.42 0.08
CA THR A 260 -12.08 -6.20 -0.66
C THR A 260 -12.81 -6.15 -1.99
N ILE A 261 -13.24 -4.96 -2.41
CA ILE A 261 -13.85 -4.73 -3.75
C ILE A 261 -12.87 -5.17 -4.84
N GLY A 262 -13.37 -5.92 -5.82
CA GLY A 262 -12.59 -6.54 -6.89
C GLY A 262 -11.92 -7.87 -6.53
N GLN A 263 -12.05 -8.34 -5.29
CA GLN A 263 -11.54 -9.65 -4.88
C GLN A 263 -12.37 -10.76 -5.52
N ARG A 264 -11.67 -11.81 -5.99
CA ARG A 264 -12.24 -13.04 -6.57
C ARG A 264 -12.08 -14.24 -5.63
N LYS A 265 -10.88 -14.40 -5.06
CA LYS A 265 -10.53 -15.56 -4.25
C LYS A 265 -11.18 -15.50 -2.87
N GLY A 266 -11.54 -16.67 -2.32
CA GLY A 266 -12.06 -16.79 -0.96
C GLY A 266 -13.58 -16.63 -0.82
N LEU A 267 -14.33 -16.42 -1.91
CA LEU A 267 -15.79 -16.38 -1.90
C LEU A 267 -16.41 -17.77 -1.68
N ASN A 268 -15.71 -18.85 -2.09
CA ASN A 268 -16.17 -20.23 -1.99
C ASN A 268 -17.55 -20.49 -2.62
N VAL A 269 -17.89 -19.75 -3.67
CA VAL A 269 -19.12 -19.92 -4.44
C VAL A 269 -18.78 -20.66 -5.73
N GLY A 270 -19.46 -21.77 -5.95
CA GLY A 270 -19.33 -22.58 -7.16
C GLY A 270 -20.57 -22.51 -8.05
N GLY A 271 -20.49 -23.12 -9.26
CA GLY A 271 -21.64 -23.26 -10.17
C GLY A 271 -21.98 -22.00 -10.98
N THR A 272 -21.12 -20.99 -10.99
CA THR A 272 -21.29 -19.79 -11.81
C THR A 272 -20.67 -19.98 -13.20
N LYS A 273 -21.25 -19.32 -14.23
CA LYS A 273 -20.73 -19.40 -15.61
C LYS A 273 -19.38 -18.71 -15.76
N GLU A 274 -19.22 -17.58 -15.08
CA GLU A 274 -17.97 -16.81 -15.05
C GLU A 274 -17.51 -16.59 -13.59
N ALA A 275 -16.30 -16.13 -13.43
CA ALA A 275 -15.76 -15.83 -12.11
C ALA A 275 -16.54 -14.70 -11.44
N LEU A 276 -16.84 -14.87 -10.15
CA LEU A 276 -17.44 -13.84 -9.31
C LEU A 276 -16.39 -12.87 -8.78
N PHE A 277 -16.71 -11.59 -8.84
CA PHE A 277 -15.92 -10.51 -8.24
C PHE A 277 -16.77 -9.72 -7.27
N ILE A 278 -16.18 -9.30 -6.17
CA ILE A 278 -16.83 -8.43 -5.20
C ILE A 278 -16.97 -7.02 -5.81
N ILE A 279 -18.19 -6.52 -5.90
CA ILE A 279 -18.51 -5.18 -6.40
C ILE A 279 -18.82 -4.19 -5.27
N ALA A 280 -19.28 -4.71 -4.12
CA ALA A 280 -19.47 -3.91 -2.91
C ALA A 280 -19.47 -4.79 -1.65
N THR A 281 -19.14 -4.17 -0.51
CA THR A 281 -19.28 -4.75 0.82
C THR A 281 -20.14 -3.82 1.69
N ASP A 282 -21.06 -4.38 2.46
CA ASP A 282 -21.87 -3.66 3.45
C ASP A 282 -21.63 -4.28 4.83
N VAL A 283 -20.76 -3.66 5.60
CA VAL A 283 -20.43 -4.16 6.95
C VAL A 283 -21.57 -3.99 7.94
N LYS A 284 -22.47 -3.02 7.73
CA LYS A 284 -23.63 -2.79 8.61
C LYS A 284 -24.67 -3.90 8.47
N ARG A 285 -24.97 -4.30 7.21
CA ARG A 285 -25.87 -5.42 6.90
C ARG A 285 -25.14 -6.77 6.92
N ASN A 286 -23.82 -6.75 7.04
CA ASN A 286 -22.95 -7.91 6.89
C ASN A 286 -23.25 -8.67 5.58
N ALA A 287 -23.24 -7.96 4.47
CA ALA A 287 -23.56 -8.45 3.13
C ALA A 287 -22.41 -8.17 2.14
N ILE A 288 -22.22 -9.10 1.20
CA ILE A 288 -21.29 -8.95 0.08
C ILE A 288 -22.12 -8.98 -1.21
N TYR A 289 -21.87 -8.02 -2.08
CA TYR A 289 -22.46 -7.98 -3.42
C TYR A 289 -21.39 -8.35 -4.44
N THR A 290 -21.75 -9.23 -5.38
CA THR A 290 -20.83 -9.78 -6.37
C THR A 290 -21.42 -9.65 -7.76
N GLY A 291 -20.55 -9.67 -8.77
CA GLY A 291 -20.94 -9.71 -10.19
C GLY A 291 -20.08 -10.70 -10.96
N GLN A 292 -20.63 -11.34 -11.98
CA GLN A 292 -19.91 -12.28 -12.84
C GLN A 292 -19.15 -11.55 -13.95
N GLY A 293 -17.93 -12.03 -14.21
CA GLY A 293 -17.07 -11.58 -15.30
C GLY A 293 -16.26 -10.31 -15.00
N HIS A 294 -15.19 -10.15 -15.74
CA HIS A 294 -14.27 -9.01 -15.61
C HIS A 294 -14.88 -7.67 -16.08
N ASN A 295 -15.90 -7.73 -16.93
CA ASN A 295 -16.55 -6.56 -17.53
C ASN A 295 -17.84 -6.15 -16.81
N HIS A 296 -18.09 -6.71 -15.63
CA HIS A 296 -19.28 -6.38 -14.86
C HIS A 296 -19.32 -4.87 -14.49
N PRO A 297 -20.43 -4.14 -14.79
CA PRO A 297 -20.49 -2.68 -14.61
C PRO A 297 -20.21 -2.21 -13.18
N GLY A 298 -20.52 -3.03 -12.17
CA GLY A 298 -20.22 -2.75 -10.77
C GLY A 298 -18.73 -2.69 -10.40
N LEU A 299 -17.83 -3.14 -11.27
CA LEU A 299 -16.38 -3.10 -11.07
C LEU A 299 -15.74 -1.77 -11.49
N PHE A 300 -16.49 -0.94 -12.22
CA PHE A 300 -15.96 0.27 -12.84
C PHE A 300 -16.62 1.52 -12.28
N LYS A 301 -15.80 2.57 -12.13
CA LYS A 301 -16.25 3.92 -11.83
C LYS A 301 -15.60 4.88 -12.80
N LYS A 302 -16.31 5.93 -13.18
CA LYS A 302 -15.79 6.98 -14.08
C LYS A 302 -14.95 8.00 -13.33
N ALA A 303 -15.26 8.24 -12.05
CA ALA A 303 -14.56 9.19 -11.20
C ALA A 303 -14.38 8.63 -9.78
N LEU A 304 -13.42 9.19 -9.06
CA LEU A 304 -13.26 9.02 -7.62
C LEU A 304 -13.06 10.41 -7.00
N LYS A 305 -13.46 10.54 -5.74
CA LYS A 305 -13.29 11.78 -4.98
C LYS A 305 -12.33 11.55 -3.83
N ILE A 306 -11.39 12.47 -3.65
CA ILE A 306 -10.48 12.54 -2.49
C ILE A 306 -10.87 13.79 -1.71
N VAL A 307 -11.17 13.62 -0.41
CA VAL A 307 -11.51 14.76 0.45
C VAL A 307 -10.25 15.59 0.76
N PRO A 308 -10.38 16.92 1.01
CA PRO A 308 -9.21 17.80 1.18
C PRO A 308 -8.19 17.32 2.21
N SER A 309 -8.65 16.73 3.32
CA SER A 309 -7.77 16.21 4.38
C SER A 309 -6.96 14.96 4.01
N GLU A 310 -7.30 14.29 2.92
CA GLU A 310 -6.63 13.08 2.43
C GLU A 310 -5.75 13.33 1.18
N ILE A 311 -5.77 14.57 0.66
CA ILE A 311 -4.91 14.94 -0.48
C ILE A 311 -3.48 15.16 0.04
N HIS A 312 -2.53 14.47 -0.58
CA HIS A 312 -1.11 14.63 -0.30
C HIS A 312 -0.33 14.86 -1.59
N TRP A 313 0.43 15.94 -1.64
CA TRP A 313 1.33 16.29 -2.74
C TRP A 313 2.78 16.14 -2.28
N ILE A 314 3.52 15.16 -2.87
CA ILE A 314 4.98 15.09 -2.69
C ILE A 314 5.64 16.36 -3.27
N ARG A 315 5.19 16.75 -4.46
CA ARG A 315 5.60 17.96 -5.20
C ARG A 315 4.58 19.08 -4.89
N GLU A 316 4.77 19.74 -3.74
CA GLU A 316 3.91 20.85 -3.29
C GLU A 316 3.87 22.02 -4.30
N ASP A 317 4.95 22.19 -5.07
CA ASP A 317 5.05 23.16 -6.14
C ASP A 317 4.14 22.87 -7.35
N LEU A 318 3.64 21.64 -7.47
CA LEU A 318 2.67 21.22 -8.48
C LEU A 318 1.23 21.12 -7.95
N GLN A 319 1.01 21.51 -6.70
CA GLN A 319 -0.32 21.46 -6.09
C GLN A 319 -1.31 22.34 -6.87
N LEU A 320 -2.43 21.73 -7.27
CA LEU A 320 -3.49 22.44 -7.96
C LEU A 320 -4.23 23.40 -7.04
N LYS A 321 -4.56 24.57 -7.58
CA LYS A 321 -5.47 25.51 -6.94
C LYS A 321 -6.92 25.19 -7.30
N ASN A 322 -7.85 25.72 -6.51
CA ASN A 322 -9.27 25.57 -6.81
C ASN A 322 -9.61 26.05 -8.24
N GLY A 323 -10.30 25.19 -8.99
CA GLY A 323 -10.65 25.42 -10.39
C GLY A 323 -9.58 24.97 -11.40
N GLU A 324 -8.39 24.55 -10.97
CA GLU A 324 -7.35 24.03 -11.85
C GLU A 324 -7.52 22.54 -12.14
N SER A 325 -6.98 22.12 -13.27
CA SER A 325 -6.98 20.70 -13.71
C SER A 325 -5.61 20.30 -14.23
N LEU A 326 -5.28 19.00 -14.11
CA LEU A 326 -4.03 18.42 -14.58
C LEU A 326 -4.27 17.03 -15.19
N GLU A 327 -3.81 16.83 -16.41
CA GLU A 327 -3.79 15.49 -17.02
C GLU A 327 -2.60 14.67 -16.47
N VAL A 328 -2.89 13.45 -16.04
CA VAL A 328 -1.90 12.56 -15.42
C VAL A 328 -2.08 11.12 -15.88
N MET A 329 -1.06 10.32 -15.64
CA MET A 329 -1.17 8.88 -15.62
C MET A 329 -1.29 8.42 -14.16
N ALA A 330 -2.38 7.74 -13.81
CA ALA A 330 -2.71 7.37 -12.44
C ALA A 330 -2.89 5.85 -12.26
N ARG A 331 -2.66 5.37 -11.05
CA ARG A 331 -3.06 4.04 -10.59
C ARG A 331 -3.52 4.10 -9.14
N ILE A 332 -4.55 3.33 -8.82
CA ILE A 332 -5.12 3.27 -7.48
C ILE A 332 -4.69 2.01 -6.71
N ARG A 333 -4.01 1.07 -7.37
CA ARG A 333 -3.50 -0.16 -6.76
C ARG A 333 -2.09 -0.47 -7.23
N TYR A 334 -1.29 -1.04 -6.34
CA TYR A 334 0.02 -1.55 -6.70
C TYR A 334 -0.08 -2.58 -7.83
N ARG A 335 0.80 -2.50 -8.83
CA ARG A 335 0.84 -3.30 -10.07
C ARG A 335 -0.34 -3.10 -11.04
N GLN A 336 -1.26 -2.19 -10.77
CA GLN A 336 -2.19 -1.74 -11.79
C GLN A 336 -1.44 -0.98 -12.88
N GLU A 337 -1.77 -1.22 -14.14
CA GLU A 337 -1.28 -0.40 -15.23
C GLU A 337 -1.72 1.06 -15.04
N LEU A 338 -0.83 1.98 -15.41
CA LEU A 338 -1.14 3.41 -15.38
C LEU A 338 -2.25 3.73 -16.38
N GLN A 339 -3.26 4.43 -15.94
CA GLN A 339 -4.40 4.87 -16.74
C GLN A 339 -4.39 6.40 -16.88
N LYS A 340 -4.84 6.89 -18.04
CA LYS A 340 -5.05 8.33 -18.22
C LYS A 340 -6.15 8.80 -17.27
N ALA A 341 -5.90 9.89 -16.58
CA ALA A 341 -6.85 10.53 -15.70
C ALA A 341 -6.65 12.06 -15.73
N THR A 342 -7.70 12.79 -15.42
CA THR A 342 -7.62 14.23 -15.21
C THR A 342 -7.94 14.50 -13.75
N LEU A 343 -7.05 15.17 -13.07
CA LEU A 343 -7.27 15.70 -11.72
C LEU A 343 -8.01 17.03 -11.85
N HIS A 344 -9.06 17.21 -11.06
CA HIS A 344 -9.80 18.48 -10.99
C HIS A 344 -9.86 18.92 -9.52
N GLN A 345 -9.26 20.05 -9.19
CA GLN A 345 -9.27 20.57 -7.83
C GLN A 345 -10.48 21.49 -7.61
N PHE A 346 -11.30 21.11 -6.62
CA PHE A 346 -12.43 21.91 -6.14
C PHE A 346 -12.26 22.21 -4.64
N GLU A 347 -13.04 23.15 -4.10
CA GLU A 347 -13.09 23.37 -2.66
C GLU A 347 -13.50 22.11 -1.88
N SER A 348 -14.36 21.31 -2.48
CA SER A 348 -14.85 20.04 -1.90
C SER A 348 -13.85 18.88 -1.95
N GLY A 349 -12.68 19.05 -2.58
CA GLY A 349 -11.63 18.04 -2.75
C GLY A 349 -11.13 17.89 -4.19
N LEU A 350 -10.41 16.81 -4.44
CA LEU A 350 -9.85 16.43 -5.73
C LEU A 350 -10.70 15.33 -6.37
#